data_5bfde4f69c20403e5c9da447f87e4281
#
_entry.id   5bfde4f69c20403e5c9da447f87e4281
#
_cell.length_a   1.000
_cell.length_b   1.000
_cell.length_c   1.000
_cell.angle_alpha   90.00
_cell.angle_beta   90.00
_cell.angle_gamma   90.00
#
_symmetry.space_group_name_H-M   'P 1'
#
loop_
_entity.id
_entity.type
_entity.pdbx_description
1 polymer ?
#
loop_
_entity_poly.entity_id
_entity_poly.type
_entity_poly.pdbx_seq_one_letter_code
_entity_poly.pdbx_strand_id
1 'polypeptide(L)'
;MARRPLPRILTSGSAQIARSRELARTAADSATDVLHPLITISRGLRKLAATARGRWAATPKERRGPTLFFVAAGVLGVALIPYGPLIALITVMAAAAWAGRVREPVRTGPDEAESARLSALYEALVPYFRADGDPSPLYSHGGDWSRALTRHSFDAEGRLSSLRLSYPPYFTDSEPAARERIERLLHAKSGRGREYRFRWDEEGNQLDLDVLPPLSTAIGAQTFVASPGEAVLGFTDADAEPRTMPVTAGGETVQAPPVLWRTGPRSHEPHLLVLGGPGSGTTTLLRSLALQALRHGDVLIVEGGDTDAYACFTGRPGVVAVERGLDGALASLDWAARETERRLIEANRARQAGAPLPEDVRRPLWILVDRPGALGDTAAADGRTDPREHLRVPLRHGRAAQVTVVVAEQPEAAAALGEAVHTHTRARVLLGPATGEQVAAVLGEAPPTTPPADVPPGRGYARLGAGPVLRVQVPATPDPFDETAPRERRRAVLDLLPPRPDTVEALPAETGDTAPPAPAAAPAAPDRQVSAVPAEG
;
A
#
# COMPACT_ATOMS: atom_id res chain seq x y z
N MET A 1 22.12 24.62 -50.40
CA MET A 1 22.73 23.29 -50.38
C MET A 1 21.94 22.43 -49.42
N ALA A 2 21.09 21.58 -49.95
CA ALA A 2 20.19 20.70 -49.18
C ALA A 2 20.93 19.45 -48.78
N ARG A 3 20.93 19.13 -47.47
CA ARG A 3 21.44 17.84 -46.94
C ARG A 3 20.36 16.78 -47.09
N ARG A 4 20.68 15.71 -47.83
CA ARG A 4 19.86 14.51 -48.01
C ARG A 4 19.75 13.71 -46.69
N PRO A 5 18.61 13.12 -46.35
CA PRO A 5 18.48 12.23 -45.19
C PRO A 5 19.07 10.85 -45.50
N LEU A 6 19.78 10.27 -44.51
CA LEU A 6 20.34 8.91 -44.52
C LEU A 6 19.24 7.85 -44.43
N PRO A 7 19.40 6.66 -45.00
CA PRO A 7 18.35 5.64 -45.08
C PRO A 7 18.15 4.90 -43.74
N ARG A 8 16.87 4.62 -43.43
CA ARG A 8 16.31 3.97 -42.23
C ARG A 8 16.64 2.45 -42.07
N ILE A 9 17.73 1.94 -42.62
CA ILE A 9 18.04 0.49 -42.62
C ILE A 9 18.85 0.04 -41.39
N LEU A 10 19.34 0.94 -40.52
CA LEU A 10 20.19 0.59 -39.38
C LEU A 10 19.46 0.45 -38.03
N THR A 11 18.16 0.73 -37.96
CA THR A 11 17.38 0.60 -36.71
C THR A 11 16.66 -0.74 -36.50
N SER A 12 16.58 -1.59 -37.53
CA SER A 12 15.93 -2.91 -37.43
C SER A 12 16.85 -4.03 -36.92
N GLY A 13 18.17 -3.85 -37.00
CA GLY A 13 19.14 -4.85 -36.53
C GLY A 13 19.27 -4.99 -35.03
N SER A 14 19.12 -3.90 -34.28
CA SER A 14 19.25 -3.92 -32.81
C SER A 14 18.05 -4.57 -32.10
N ALA A 15 16.85 -4.44 -32.65
CA ALA A 15 15.63 -5.04 -32.09
C ALA A 15 15.59 -6.58 -32.32
N GLN A 16 16.17 -7.07 -33.42
CA GLN A 16 16.28 -8.50 -33.67
C GLN A 16 17.35 -9.15 -32.78
N ILE A 17 18.47 -8.48 -32.55
CA ILE A 17 19.54 -8.99 -31.66
C ILE A 17 19.06 -8.98 -30.19
N ALA A 18 18.25 -8.00 -29.77
CA ALA A 18 17.64 -7.97 -28.43
C ALA A 18 16.65 -9.14 -28.24
N ARG A 19 15.77 -9.39 -29.22
CA ARG A 19 14.82 -10.53 -29.17
C ARG A 19 15.51 -11.90 -29.21
N SER A 20 16.58 -12.05 -29.97
CA SER A 20 17.32 -13.31 -30.02
C SER A 20 18.10 -13.57 -28.70
N ARG A 21 18.56 -12.52 -28.02
CA ARG A 21 19.18 -12.66 -26.68
C ARG A 21 18.17 -12.96 -25.58
N GLU A 22 16.96 -12.42 -25.68
CA GLU A 22 15.87 -12.69 -24.74
C GLU A 22 15.33 -14.11 -24.91
N LEU A 23 15.13 -14.58 -26.14
CA LEU A 23 14.80 -15.98 -26.44
C LEU A 23 15.90 -16.96 -26.02
N ALA A 24 17.16 -16.59 -26.17
CA ALA A 24 18.28 -17.41 -25.72
C ALA A 24 18.38 -17.50 -24.19
N ARG A 25 18.05 -16.40 -23.46
CA ARG A 25 17.97 -16.43 -22.00
C ARG A 25 16.78 -17.25 -21.50
N THR A 26 15.60 -17.07 -22.07
CA THR A 26 14.40 -17.84 -21.71
C THR A 26 14.58 -19.35 -22.02
N ALA A 27 15.26 -19.69 -23.12
CA ALA A 27 15.61 -21.07 -23.44
C ALA A 27 16.70 -21.63 -22.49
N ALA A 28 17.65 -20.81 -22.05
CA ALA A 28 18.67 -21.21 -21.08
C ALA A 28 18.08 -21.42 -19.69
N ASP A 29 17.17 -20.55 -19.23
CA ASP A 29 16.48 -20.68 -17.95
C ASP A 29 15.56 -21.92 -17.95
N SER A 30 14.81 -22.15 -19.02
CA SER A 30 13.97 -23.36 -19.18
C SER A 30 14.81 -24.65 -19.27
N ALA A 31 15.98 -24.60 -19.92
CA ALA A 31 16.89 -25.76 -20.00
C ALA A 31 17.55 -26.02 -18.61
N THR A 32 17.80 -24.99 -17.82
CA THR A 32 18.37 -25.12 -16.47
C THR A 32 17.35 -25.76 -15.53
N ASP A 33 16.06 -25.41 -15.61
CA ASP A 33 14.99 -26.01 -14.79
C ASP A 33 14.77 -27.49 -15.13
N VAL A 34 14.84 -27.88 -16.40
CA VAL A 34 14.70 -29.28 -16.81
C VAL A 34 15.96 -30.09 -16.50
N LEU A 35 17.16 -29.51 -16.57
CA LEU A 35 18.42 -30.18 -16.31
C LEU A 35 18.80 -30.25 -14.83
N HIS A 36 18.26 -29.37 -13.99
CA HIS A 36 18.56 -29.33 -12.57
C HIS A 36 18.31 -30.66 -11.82
N PRO A 37 17.18 -31.38 -12.05
CA PRO A 37 16.97 -32.71 -11.46
C PRO A 37 18.01 -33.73 -11.91
N LEU A 38 18.40 -33.70 -13.19
CA LEU A 38 19.42 -34.63 -13.75
C LEU A 38 20.81 -34.37 -13.18
N ILE A 39 21.18 -33.11 -13.02
CA ILE A 39 22.46 -32.73 -12.39
C ILE A 39 22.46 -33.16 -10.92
N THR A 40 21.37 -32.97 -10.21
CA THR A 40 21.24 -33.39 -8.79
C THR A 40 21.36 -34.90 -8.65
N ILE A 41 20.67 -35.66 -9.50
CA ILE A 41 20.72 -37.14 -9.51
C ILE A 41 22.14 -37.61 -9.87
N SER A 42 22.80 -37.00 -10.86
CA SER A 42 24.17 -37.39 -11.26
C SER A 42 25.20 -37.12 -10.15
N ARG A 43 25.09 -36.01 -9.44
CA ARG A 43 25.91 -35.71 -8.26
C ARG A 43 25.66 -36.69 -7.12
N GLY A 44 24.39 -37.04 -6.88
CA GLY A 44 24.02 -38.05 -5.89
C GLY A 44 24.55 -39.42 -6.19
N LEU A 45 24.45 -39.90 -7.44
CA LEU A 45 25.02 -41.17 -7.88
C LEU A 45 26.52 -41.22 -7.69
N ARG A 46 27.26 -40.13 -8.01
CA ARG A 46 28.71 -40.06 -7.77
C ARG A 46 29.04 -40.12 -6.28
N LYS A 47 28.27 -39.45 -5.40
CA LYS A 47 28.46 -39.52 -3.93
C LYS A 47 28.19 -40.91 -3.41
N LEU A 48 27.11 -41.56 -3.84
CA LEU A 48 26.78 -42.95 -3.43
C LEU A 48 27.86 -43.94 -3.91
N ALA A 49 28.34 -43.81 -5.14
CA ALA A 49 29.43 -44.65 -5.68
C ALA A 49 30.77 -44.43 -4.92
N ALA A 50 31.10 -43.19 -4.57
CA ALA A 50 32.27 -42.88 -3.78
C ALA A 50 32.15 -43.46 -2.35
N THR A 51 31.00 -43.33 -1.70
CA THR A 51 30.74 -43.89 -0.36
C THR A 51 30.76 -45.43 -0.39
N ALA A 52 30.16 -46.06 -1.40
CA ALA A 52 30.17 -47.52 -1.56
C ALA A 52 31.61 -48.01 -1.78
N ARG A 53 32.43 -47.31 -2.62
CA ARG A 53 33.83 -47.65 -2.84
C ARG A 53 34.65 -47.48 -1.57
N GLY A 54 34.43 -46.40 -0.80
CA GLY A 54 35.10 -46.18 0.49
C GLY A 54 34.77 -47.27 1.51
N ARG A 55 33.49 -47.64 1.66
CA ARG A 55 33.08 -48.74 2.52
C ARG A 55 33.65 -50.10 2.08
N TRP A 56 33.68 -50.34 0.78
CA TRP A 56 34.28 -51.54 0.23
C TRP A 56 35.76 -51.64 0.50
N ALA A 57 36.51 -50.53 0.35
CA ALA A 57 37.95 -50.47 0.66
C ALA A 57 38.22 -50.69 2.15
N ALA A 58 37.36 -50.21 3.04
CA ALA A 58 37.45 -50.37 4.48
C ALA A 58 37.02 -51.78 4.98
N THR A 59 36.39 -52.60 4.12
CA THR A 59 35.91 -53.93 4.50
C THR A 59 37.09 -54.93 4.52
N PRO A 60 37.39 -55.65 5.66
CA PRO A 60 38.42 -56.65 5.75
C PRO A 60 38.27 -57.74 4.67
N LYS A 61 39.39 -58.23 4.14
CA LYS A 61 39.41 -59.23 3.02
C LYS A 61 38.57 -60.46 3.32
N GLU A 62 38.55 -60.91 4.60
CA GLU A 62 37.82 -62.07 5.06
C GLU A 62 36.30 -61.94 4.99
N ARG A 63 35.77 -60.71 5.09
CA ARG A 63 34.32 -60.42 5.05
C ARG A 63 33.81 -60.03 3.68
N ARG A 64 34.67 -59.87 2.68
CA ARG A 64 34.29 -59.48 1.31
C ARG A 64 33.48 -60.53 0.59
N GLY A 65 33.79 -61.83 0.80
CA GLY A 65 33.03 -62.94 0.22
C GLY A 65 31.57 -62.99 0.70
N PRO A 66 31.33 -63.07 2.01
CA PRO A 66 29.98 -63.02 2.55
C PRO A 66 29.19 -61.76 2.13
N THR A 67 29.85 -60.62 2.11
CA THR A 67 29.18 -59.35 1.73
C THR A 67 28.77 -59.36 0.26
N LEU A 68 29.62 -59.88 -0.62
CA LEU A 68 29.28 -60.04 -2.06
C LEU A 68 28.09 -61.01 -2.24
N PHE A 69 28.08 -62.11 -1.50
CA PHE A 69 26.98 -63.08 -1.54
C PHE A 69 25.64 -62.45 -1.12
N PHE A 70 25.58 -61.71 -0.04
CA PHE A 70 24.35 -61.02 0.41
C PHE A 70 23.89 -59.92 -0.56
N VAL A 71 24.81 -59.16 -1.15
CA VAL A 71 24.47 -58.17 -2.16
C VAL A 71 23.94 -58.86 -3.43
N ALA A 72 24.60 -59.90 -3.91
CA ALA A 72 24.16 -60.67 -5.08
C ALA A 72 22.81 -61.36 -4.85
N ALA A 73 22.60 -61.99 -3.67
CA ALA A 73 21.31 -62.57 -3.29
C ALA A 73 20.19 -61.53 -3.24
N GLY A 74 20.47 -60.34 -2.69
CA GLY A 74 19.53 -59.22 -2.64
C GLY A 74 19.15 -58.71 -4.04
N VAL A 75 20.13 -58.54 -4.92
CA VAL A 75 19.89 -58.15 -6.35
C VAL A 75 19.06 -59.19 -7.06
N LEU A 76 19.39 -60.49 -6.88
CA LEU A 76 18.64 -61.59 -7.50
C LEU A 76 17.20 -61.66 -6.95
N GLY A 77 17.01 -61.48 -5.63
CA GLY A 77 15.69 -61.40 -5.00
C GLY A 77 14.81 -60.28 -5.59
N VAL A 78 15.37 -59.11 -5.74
CA VAL A 78 14.67 -57.96 -6.35
C VAL A 78 14.37 -58.22 -7.84
N ALA A 79 15.24 -58.91 -8.58
CA ALA A 79 15.05 -59.21 -9.99
C ALA A 79 13.94 -60.23 -10.26
N LEU A 80 13.61 -61.11 -9.28
CA LEU A 80 12.58 -62.12 -9.37
C LEU A 80 11.16 -61.63 -9.05
N ILE A 81 11.02 -60.43 -8.46
CA ILE A 81 9.72 -59.85 -8.13
C ILE A 81 9.16 -59.12 -9.36
N PRO A 82 7.87 -59.33 -9.77
CA PRO A 82 7.24 -58.53 -10.78
C PRO A 82 7.38 -57.05 -10.46
N TYR A 83 7.91 -56.22 -11.40
CA TYR A 83 8.25 -54.83 -11.20
C TYR A 83 9.43 -54.53 -10.27
N GLY A 84 10.14 -55.53 -9.73
CA GLY A 84 11.29 -55.37 -8.81
C GLY A 84 12.39 -54.48 -9.39
N PRO A 85 12.83 -54.62 -10.65
CA PRO A 85 13.82 -53.78 -11.26
C PRO A 85 13.38 -52.30 -11.38
N LEU A 86 12.08 -52.05 -11.62
CA LEU A 86 11.53 -50.69 -11.70
C LEU A 86 11.52 -50.01 -10.33
N ILE A 87 11.09 -50.75 -9.30
CA ILE A 87 11.10 -50.26 -7.91
C ILE A 87 12.52 -49.99 -7.44
N ALA A 88 13.48 -50.87 -7.77
CA ALA A 88 14.89 -50.66 -7.44
C ALA A 88 15.45 -49.40 -8.12
N LEU A 89 15.12 -49.17 -9.38
CA LEU A 89 15.52 -47.98 -10.13
C LEU A 89 14.95 -46.70 -9.47
N ILE A 90 13.64 -46.70 -9.18
CA ILE A 90 13.00 -45.55 -8.51
C ILE A 90 13.62 -45.29 -7.16
N THR A 91 13.90 -46.34 -6.37
CA THR A 91 14.54 -46.19 -5.05
C THR A 91 15.97 -45.64 -5.14
N VAL A 92 16.76 -46.12 -6.11
CA VAL A 92 18.12 -45.61 -6.37
C VAL A 92 18.07 -44.16 -6.83
N MET A 93 17.13 -43.81 -7.70
CA MET A 93 16.96 -42.43 -8.18
C MET A 93 16.49 -41.50 -7.03
N ALA A 94 15.57 -41.95 -6.19
CA ALA A 94 15.12 -41.19 -5.02
C ALA A 94 16.25 -41.00 -3.99
N ALA A 95 17.04 -42.06 -3.72
CA ALA A 95 18.21 -41.99 -2.85
C ALA A 95 19.31 -41.08 -3.45
N ALA A 96 19.53 -41.14 -4.76
CA ALA A 96 20.48 -40.28 -5.44
C ALA A 96 20.02 -38.82 -5.42
N ALA A 97 18.73 -38.55 -5.65
CA ALA A 97 18.16 -37.19 -5.54
C ALA A 97 18.30 -36.64 -4.12
N TRP A 98 18.04 -37.49 -3.12
CA TRP A 98 18.19 -37.10 -1.71
C TRP A 98 19.66 -36.86 -1.31
N ALA A 99 20.59 -37.72 -1.74
CA ALA A 99 22.02 -37.58 -1.47
C ALA A 99 22.67 -36.44 -2.29
N GLY A 100 22.10 -36.11 -3.46
CA GLY A 100 22.55 -35.01 -4.33
C GLY A 100 22.02 -33.64 -3.92
N ARG A 101 21.04 -33.57 -3.02
CA ARG A 101 20.60 -32.28 -2.47
C ARG A 101 21.79 -31.61 -1.80
N VAL A 102 22.14 -30.44 -2.32
CA VAL A 102 23.09 -29.55 -1.66
C VAL A 102 22.41 -29.11 -0.37
N ARG A 103 22.73 -29.76 0.74
CA ARG A 103 22.53 -29.12 2.04
C ARG A 103 23.53 -27.97 2.04
N GLU A 104 23.05 -26.75 2.00
CA GLU A 104 23.87 -25.62 2.39
C GLU A 104 24.51 -26.01 3.73
N PRO A 105 25.85 -25.89 3.84
CA PRO A 105 26.50 -26.15 5.10
C PRO A 105 25.80 -25.28 6.13
N VAL A 106 25.20 -25.90 7.16
CA VAL A 106 24.69 -25.17 8.32
C VAL A 106 25.89 -24.39 8.82
N ARG A 107 25.93 -23.09 8.55
CA ARG A 107 26.98 -22.21 9.07
C ARG A 107 26.89 -22.29 10.59
N THR A 108 27.91 -22.86 11.21
CA THR A 108 28.00 -23.04 12.66
C THR A 108 28.59 -21.80 13.34
N GLY A 109 28.13 -20.60 12.95
CA GLY A 109 28.56 -19.35 13.54
C GLY A 109 28.73 -18.24 12.49
N PRO A 110 28.86 -16.98 12.94
CA PRO A 110 29.13 -15.85 12.08
C PRO A 110 30.52 -15.97 11.48
N ASP A 111 30.70 -15.45 10.27
CA ASP A 111 32.01 -15.30 9.66
C ASP A 111 32.82 -14.15 10.33
N GLU A 112 34.06 -13.93 9.92
CA GLU A 112 34.92 -12.91 10.51
C GLU A 112 34.32 -11.49 10.34
N ALA A 113 33.73 -11.18 9.18
CA ALA A 113 33.12 -9.89 8.91
C ALA A 113 31.81 -9.69 9.70
N GLU A 114 31.00 -10.73 9.82
CA GLU A 114 29.79 -10.77 10.63
C GLU A 114 30.12 -10.60 12.12
N SER A 115 31.13 -11.31 12.61
CA SER A 115 31.64 -11.19 13.99
C SER A 115 32.15 -9.79 14.29
N ALA A 116 32.90 -9.18 13.37
CA ALA A 116 33.38 -7.81 13.51
C ALA A 116 32.22 -6.80 13.58
N ARG A 117 31.15 -7.02 12.79
CA ARG A 117 29.92 -6.18 12.87
C ARG A 117 29.20 -6.33 14.20
N LEU A 118 29.04 -7.56 14.70
CA LEU A 118 28.40 -7.80 15.99
C LEU A 118 29.22 -7.17 17.13
N SER A 119 30.56 -7.29 17.08
CA SER A 119 31.46 -6.63 18.02
C SER A 119 31.32 -5.10 17.98
N ALA A 120 31.31 -4.50 16.79
CA ALA A 120 31.13 -3.06 16.64
C ALA A 120 29.75 -2.59 17.12
N LEU A 121 28.70 -3.38 16.90
CA LEU A 121 27.34 -3.09 17.39
C LEU A 121 27.29 -3.17 18.92
N TYR A 122 27.90 -4.21 19.49
CA TYR A 122 28.02 -4.39 20.94
C TYR A 122 28.73 -3.19 21.59
N GLU A 123 29.89 -2.79 21.07
CA GLU A 123 30.62 -1.63 21.57
C GLU A 123 29.81 -0.33 21.51
N ALA A 124 28.99 -0.17 20.46
CA ALA A 124 28.11 0.98 20.34
C ALA A 124 26.96 0.98 21.37
N LEU A 125 26.58 -0.18 21.90
CA LEU A 125 25.55 -0.34 22.93
C LEU A 125 26.10 -0.19 24.36
N VAL A 126 27.41 -0.40 24.57
CA VAL A 126 28.07 -0.30 25.88
C VAL A 126 27.73 1.01 26.64
N PRO A 127 27.77 2.21 26.02
CA PRO A 127 27.46 3.46 26.73
C PRO A 127 26.04 3.54 27.28
N TYR A 128 25.11 2.76 26.76
CA TYR A 128 23.69 2.79 27.13
C TYR A 128 23.33 1.72 28.17
N PHE A 129 24.09 0.62 28.20
CA PHE A 129 23.79 -0.53 29.03
C PHE A 129 24.82 -0.79 30.15
N ARG A 130 25.87 0.01 30.22
CA ARG A 130 26.87 -0.10 31.28
C ARG A 130 26.39 0.67 32.53
N ALA A 131 26.51 0.05 33.69
CA ALA A 131 26.39 0.73 34.96
C ALA A 131 27.71 0.67 35.74
N ASP A 132 28.07 1.79 36.39
CA ASP A 132 29.23 1.84 37.27
C ASP A 132 28.90 1.04 38.56
N GLY A 133 29.81 0.10 38.89
CA GLY A 133 29.67 -0.73 40.08
C GLY A 133 29.05 -2.12 39.84
N ASP A 134 28.68 -2.48 38.61
CA ASP A 134 28.26 -3.83 38.29
C ASP A 134 29.48 -4.80 38.31
N PRO A 135 29.54 -5.80 39.21
CA PRO A 135 30.68 -6.68 39.34
C PRO A 135 30.87 -7.64 38.16
N SER A 136 29.81 -7.86 37.37
CA SER A 136 29.84 -8.76 36.19
C SER A 136 28.99 -8.20 35.08
N PRO A 137 29.38 -7.04 34.51
CA PRO A 137 28.55 -6.36 33.53
C PRO A 137 28.33 -7.18 32.27
N LEU A 138 27.09 -7.20 31.79
CA LEU A 138 26.74 -7.81 30.50
C LEU A 138 27.36 -7.00 29.34
N TYR A 139 27.54 -5.69 29.53
CA TYR A 139 28.16 -4.77 28.57
C TYR A 139 29.40 -4.10 29.18
N SER A 140 30.54 -4.31 28.55
CA SER A 140 31.81 -3.68 28.92
C SER A 140 32.66 -3.46 27.67
N HIS A 141 33.50 -2.43 27.65
CA HIS A 141 34.41 -2.20 26.53
C HIS A 141 35.37 -3.38 26.36
N GLY A 142 35.48 -3.90 25.14
CA GLY A 142 36.25 -5.10 24.82
C GLY A 142 35.65 -6.40 25.37
N GLY A 143 34.40 -6.38 25.80
CA GLY A 143 33.71 -7.58 26.32
C GLY A 143 33.26 -8.55 25.23
N ASP A 144 32.74 -9.69 25.68
CA ASP A 144 32.24 -10.75 24.80
C ASP A 144 30.80 -10.45 24.34
N TRP A 145 30.66 -10.02 23.08
CA TRP A 145 29.36 -9.72 22.47
C TRP A 145 28.42 -10.93 22.45
N SER A 146 28.94 -12.17 22.43
CA SER A 146 28.10 -13.38 22.28
C SER A 146 27.18 -13.63 23.49
N ARG A 147 27.51 -13.08 24.65
CA ARG A 147 26.68 -13.14 25.86
C ARG A 147 25.46 -12.21 25.78
N ALA A 148 25.62 -11.09 25.10
CA ALA A 148 24.57 -10.07 24.96
C ALA A 148 23.74 -10.27 23.69
N LEU A 149 24.37 -10.59 22.56
CA LEU A 149 23.75 -10.77 21.26
C LEU A 149 23.49 -12.27 21.02
N THR A 150 22.41 -12.80 21.60
CA THR A 150 22.17 -14.25 21.74
C THR A 150 21.67 -14.93 20.47
N ARG A 151 21.01 -14.19 19.58
CA ARG A 151 20.50 -14.67 18.30
C ARG A 151 20.73 -13.62 17.24
N HIS A 152 21.29 -14.00 16.11
CA HIS A 152 21.55 -13.10 14.99
C HIS A 152 21.48 -13.85 13.67
N SER A 153 21.09 -13.16 12.61
CA SER A 153 21.17 -13.63 11.24
C SER A 153 21.53 -12.50 10.30
N PHE A 154 22.16 -12.86 9.18
CA PHE A 154 22.57 -11.93 8.14
C PHE A 154 21.94 -12.31 6.81
N ASP A 155 21.70 -11.32 5.95
CA ASP A 155 21.24 -11.54 4.58
C ASP A 155 22.40 -11.95 3.65
N ALA A 156 22.08 -12.20 2.38
CA ALA A 156 23.06 -12.60 1.38
C ALA A 156 24.16 -11.55 1.14
N GLU A 157 23.87 -10.29 1.44
CA GLU A 157 24.79 -9.15 1.35
C GLU A 157 25.59 -8.94 2.65
N GLY A 158 25.45 -9.83 3.63
CA GLY A 158 26.13 -9.76 4.93
C GLY A 158 25.63 -8.62 5.81
N ARG A 159 24.38 -8.15 5.62
CA ARG A 159 23.73 -7.16 6.48
C ARG A 159 22.86 -7.85 7.52
N LEU A 160 22.78 -7.28 8.72
CA LEU A 160 21.97 -7.83 9.81
C LEU A 160 20.49 -7.91 9.39
N SER A 161 19.91 -9.11 9.45
CA SER A 161 18.48 -9.35 9.12
C SER A 161 17.64 -9.63 10.36
N SER A 162 18.19 -10.26 11.40
CA SER A 162 17.55 -10.35 12.71
C SER A 162 18.59 -10.31 13.82
N LEU A 163 18.18 -9.82 14.98
CA LEU A 163 19.01 -9.76 16.17
C LEU A 163 18.14 -9.90 17.41
N ARG A 164 18.56 -10.75 18.34
CA ARG A 164 18.06 -10.72 19.72
C ARG A 164 19.20 -10.28 20.62
N LEU A 165 18.98 -9.20 21.34
CA LEU A 165 19.89 -8.74 22.36
C LEU A 165 19.24 -8.86 23.74
N SER A 166 20.06 -9.20 24.75
CA SER A 166 19.69 -9.11 26.16
C SER A 166 20.23 -7.81 26.72
N TYR A 167 19.48 -7.13 27.57
CA TYR A 167 19.89 -5.92 28.25
C TYR A 167 19.83 -6.10 29.77
N PRO A 168 20.58 -5.28 30.54
CA PRO A 168 20.59 -5.41 31.99
C PRO A 168 19.25 -5.03 32.63
N PRO A 169 18.83 -5.67 33.74
CA PRO A 169 17.55 -5.40 34.40
C PRO A 169 17.38 -3.95 34.94
N TYR A 170 18.47 -3.23 35.08
CA TYR A 170 18.45 -1.83 35.52
C TYR A 170 18.24 -0.82 34.38
N PHE A 171 18.18 -1.30 33.14
CA PHE A 171 17.85 -0.42 32.01
C PHE A 171 16.36 -0.03 32.08
N THR A 172 16.09 1.27 31.93
CA THR A 172 14.73 1.82 32.03
C THR A 172 13.96 1.63 30.73
N ASP A 173 13.65 0.39 30.40
CA ASP A 173 12.91 0.00 29.19
C ASP A 173 11.44 0.45 29.19
N SER A 174 10.88 0.79 30.36
CA SER A 174 9.55 1.41 30.51
C SER A 174 9.50 2.85 30.00
N GLU A 175 10.66 3.52 29.86
CA GLU A 175 10.75 4.89 29.36
C GLU A 175 10.82 4.90 27.82
N PRO A 176 9.83 5.52 27.12
CA PRO A 176 9.84 5.59 25.65
C PRO A 176 11.12 6.24 25.08
N ALA A 177 11.63 7.28 25.73
CA ALA A 177 12.85 7.97 25.30
C ALA A 177 14.12 7.10 25.40
N ALA A 178 14.17 6.15 26.36
CA ALA A 178 15.27 5.22 26.49
C ALA A 178 15.23 4.17 25.37
N ARG A 179 14.05 3.61 25.07
CA ARG A 179 13.83 2.69 23.93
C ARG A 179 14.21 3.35 22.62
N GLU A 180 13.70 4.53 22.35
CA GLU A 180 13.94 5.25 21.11
C GLU A 180 15.43 5.50 20.82
N ARG A 181 16.22 5.77 21.86
CA ARG A 181 17.69 5.93 21.72
C ARG A 181 18.35 4.65 21.23
N ILE A 182 17.96 3.49 21.76
CA ILE A 182 18.48 2.19 21.37
C ILE A 182 18.01 1.85 19.94
N GLU A 183 16.74 2.05 19.63
CA GLU A 183 16.17 1.78 18.31
C GLU A 183 16.83 2.64 17.21
N ARG A 184 17.04 3.92 17.47
CA ARG A 184 17.77 4.83 16.56
C ARG A 184 19.22 4.37 16.34
N LEU A 185 19.90 3.93 17.39
CA LEU A 185 21.27 3.40 17.28
C LEU A 185 21.28 2.12 16.42
N LEU A 186 20.43 1.17 16.74
CA LEU A 186 20.32 -0.09 16.01
C LEU A 186 19.97 0.14 14.54
N HIS A 187 19.00 0.99 14.25
CA HIS A 187 18.65 1.38 12.89
C HIS A 187 19.84 1.99 12.14
N ALA A 188 20.55 2.91 12.77
CA ALA A 188 21.71 3.56 12.15
C ALA A 188 22.86 2.58 11.83
N LYS A 189 23.09 1.58 12.70
CA LYS A 189 24.18 0.60 12.57
C LYS A 189 23.79 -0.60 11.68
N SER A 190 22.51 -0.96 11.61
CA SER A 190 22.02 -2.09 10.81
C SER A 190 21.70 -1.72 9.36
N GLY A 191 21.59 -0.43 9.03
CA GLY A 191 21.39 0.09 7.68
C GLY A 191 20.07 0.86 7.52
N ARG A 192 20.18 2.17 7.31
CA ARG A 192 19.05 3.13 7.25
C ARG A 192 18.07 2.94 6.07
N GLY A 193 18.47 2.20 5.05
CA GLY A 193 17.64 1.96 3.86
C GLY A 193 16.62 0.83 4.03
N ARG A 194 16.49 0.25 5.22
CA ARG A 194 15.56 -0.83 5.52
C ARG A 194 14.67 -0.46 6.70
N GLU A 195 13.50 -1.06 6.74
CA GLU A 195 12.56 -0.95 7.85
C GLU A 195 12.77 -2.10 8.83
N TYR A 196 12.78 -1.78 10.12
CA TYR A 196 13.00 -2.75 11.19
C TYR A 196 11.83 -2.71 12.15
N ARG A 197 11.49 -3.87 12.69
CA ARG A 197 10.55 -4.01 13.81
C ARG A 197 11.34 -4.27 15.07
N PHE A 198 10.99 -3.56 16.14
CA PHE A 198 11.50 -3.76 17.48
C PHE A 198 10.42 -4.37 18.36
N ARG A 199 10.77 -5.42 19.09
CA ARG A 199 9.89 -6.05 20.08
C ARG A 199 10.62 -6.13 21.41
N TRP A 200 10.15 -5.35 22.35
CA TRP A 200 10.67 -5.33 23.71
C TRP A 200 9.95 -6.37 24.56
N ASP A 201 10.71 -7.21 25.25
CA ASP A 201 10.27 -8.15 26.26
C ASP A 201 10.81 -7.69 27.62
N GLU A 202 9.99 -6.94 28.35
CA GLU A 202 10.36 -6.33 29.63
C GLU A 202 10.58 -7.40 30.71
N GLU A 203 9.82 -8.49 30.69
CA GLU A 203 9.97 -9.58 31.66
C GLU A 203 11.26 -10.37 31.42
N GLY A 204 11.59 -10.62 30.16
CA GLY A 204 12.79 -11.35 29.75
C GLY A 204 14.04 -10.47 29.61
N ASN A 205 13.94 -9.15 29.74
CA ASN A 205 15.00 -8.17 29.46
C ASN A 205 15.65 -8.42 28.08
N GLN A 206 14.79 -8.57 27.05
CA GLN A 206 15.23 -8.86 25.70
C GLN A 206 14.64 -7.87 24.70
N LEU A 207 15.38 -7.59 23.65
CA LEU A 207 14.93 -6.84 22.49
C LEU A 207 15.17 -7.66 21.23
N ASP A 208 14.10 -7.96 20.51
CA ASP A 208 14.17 -8.52 19.17
C ASP A 208 14.11 -7.40 18.12
N LEU A 209 15.04 -7.43 17.19
CA LEU A 209 15.07 -6.62 15.98
C LEU A 209 14.92 -7.55 14.78
N ASP A 210 13.94 -7.29 13.93
CA ASP A 210 13.73 -8.03 12.67
C ASP A 210 13.60 -7.04 11.51
N VAL A 211 14.25 -7.35 10.39
CA VAL A 211 14.06 -6.61 9.12
C VAL A 211 12.70 -6.97 8.55
N LEU A 212 11.93 -5.94 8.20
CA LEU A 212 10.66 -6.12 7.53
C LEU A 212 10.82 -6.16 6.01
N PRO A 213 10.16 -7.10 5.32
CA PRO A 213 10.10 -7.07 3.87
C PRO A 213 9.38 -5.79 3.40
N PRO A 214 9.74 -5.24 2.24
CA PRO A 214 9.00 -4.12 1.68
C PRO A 214 7.56 -4.54 1.34
N LEU A 215 6.57 -3.71 1.72
CA LEU A 215 5.18 -3.95 1.31
C LEU A 215 5.06 -3.85 -0.21
N SER A 216 4.20 -4.67 -0.81
CA SER A 216 4.04 -4.74 -2.27
C SER A 216 3.45 -3.46 -2.86
N THR A 217 4.11 -2.88 -3.86
CA THR A 217 3.61 -1.77 -4.68
C THR A 217 2.89 -2.25 -5.94
N ALA A 218 2.77 -3.58 -6.12
CA ALA A 218 2.16 -4.18 -7.31
C ALA A 218 0.63 -4.24 -7.26
N ILE A 219 0.01 -3.99 -6.09
CA ILE A 219 -1.44 -3.97 -5.96
C ILE A 219 -1.97 -2.66 -6.55
N GLY A 220 -2.76 -2.78 -7.61
CA GLY A 220 -3.37 -1.65 -8.31
C GLY A 220 -4.84 -1.43 -7.96
N ALA A 221 -5.46 -0.45 -8.63
CA ALA A 221 -6.88 -0.20 -8.57
C ALA A 221 -7.66 -1.45 -9.03
N GLN A 222 -8.56 -1.94 -8.19
CA GLN A 222 -9.39 -3.11 -8.43
C GLN A 222 -10.60 -3.11 -7.51
N THR A 223 -11.56 -3.99 -7.77
CA THR A 223 -12.66 -4.26 -6.84
C THR A 223 -12.14 -5.05 -5.64
N PHE A 224 -12.20 -4.45 -4.47
CA PHE A 224 -11.86 -5.12 -3.21
C PHE A 224 -13.07 -5.84 -2.61
N VAL A 225 -12.83 -7.02 -2.02
CA VAL A 225 -13.87 -7.80 -1.33
C VAL A 225 -13.94 -7.31 0.12
N ALA A 226 -14.71 -6.24 0.32
CA ALA A 226 -14.97 -5.64 1.63
C ALA A 226 -16.46 -5.72 1.98
N SER A 227 -16.78 -5.73 3.28
CA SER A 227 -18.17 -5.68 3.73
C SER A 227 -18.79 -4.30 3.50
N PRO A 228 -20.14 -4.17 3.40
CA PRO A 228 -20.76 -2.87 3.35
C PRO A 228 -20.35 -1.98 4.53
N GLY A 229 -19.92 -0.77 4.26
CA GLY A 229 -19.38 0.16 5.26
C GLY A 229 -17.92 -0.08 5.64
N GLU A 230 -17.19 -0.92 4.92
CA GLU A 230 -15.74 -1.04 5.01
C GLU A 230 -15.10 -0.49 3.72
N ALA A 231 -13.98 0.24 3.89
CA ALA A 231 -13.14 0.71 2.78
C ALA A 231 -11.69 0.26 3.02
N VAL A 232 -11.03 -0.14 1.94
CA VAL A 232 -9.62 -0.56 1.97
C VAL A 232 -8.75 0.68 1.83
N LEU A 233 -8.00 1.03 2.87
CA LEU A 233 -7.00 2.11 2.83
C LEU A 233 -5.71 1.65 2.14
N GLY A 234 -5.36 0.40 2.31
CA GLY A 234 -4.15 -0.20 1.76
C GLY A 234 -3.91 -1.58 2.35
N PHE A 235 -2.68 -2.05 2.21
CA PHE A 235 -2.24 -3.36 2.67
C PHE A 235 -1.07 -3.23 3.63
N THR A 236 -0.98 -4.15 4.58
CA THR A 236 0.01 -4.15 5.67
C THR A 236 0.78 -5.47 5.73
N ASP A 237 1.51 -5.70 6.82
CA ASP A 237 2.22 -6.95 7.07
C ASP A 237 1.28 -8.09 7.47
N ALA A 238 1.62 -9.31 7.06
CA ALA A 238 0.81 -10.51 7.33
C ALA A 238 0.69 -10.86 8.82
N ASP A 239 1.65 -10.45 9.63
CA ASP A 239 1.65 -10.67 11.08
C ASP A 239 1.01 -9.52 11.87
N ALA A 240 0.73 -8.38 11.22
CA ALA A 240 0.05 -7.24 11.83
C ALA A 240 -1.48 -7.35 11.77
N GLU A 241 -2.02 -8.03 10.74
CA GLU A 241 -3.46 -8.21 10.53
C GLU A 241 -3.74 -9.67 10.12
N PRO A 242 -4.48 -10.43 10.93
CA PRO A 242 -4.76 -11.84 10.65
C PRO A 242 -5.76 -12.04 9.49
N ARG A 243 -6.61 -11.03 9.20
CA ARG A 243 -7.53 -11.09 8.07
C ARG A 243 -6.78 -10.85 6.77
N THR A 244 -7.01 -11.69 5.78
CA THR A 244 -6.52 -11.50 4.42
C THR A 244 -7.66 -11.39 3.42
N MET A 245 -7.39 -10.80 2.26
CA MET A 245 -8.31 -10.78 1.13
C MET A 245 -7.58 -11.12 -0.18
N PRO A 246 -8.27 -11.73 -1.14
CA PRO A 246 -7.71 -11.96 -2.46
C PRO A 246 -7.56 -10.63 -3.22
N VAL A 247 -6.37 -10.39 -3.77
CA VAL A 247 -6.06 -9.23 -4.61
C VAL A 247 -5.19 -9.65 -5.78
N THR A 248 -5.30 -8.93 -6.87
CA THR A 248 -4.41 -9.08 -8.01
C THR A 248 -3.19 -8.17 -7.83
N ALA A 249 -2.01 -8.77 -7.83
CA ALA A 249 -0.74 -8.06 -7.73
C ALA A 249 0.21 -8.60 -8.81
N GLY A 250 0.65 -7.73 -9.75
CA GLY A 250 1.53 -8.15 -10.84
C GLY A 250 0.95 -9.23 -11.76
N GLY A 251 -0.38 -9.32 -11.88
CA GLY A 251 -1.07 -10.32 -12.70
C GLY A 251 -1.40 -11.64 -11.98
N GLU A 252 -0.96 -11.82 -10.74
CA GLU A 252 -1.25 -12.99 -9.91
C GLU A 252 -2.24 -12.65 -8.80
N THR A 253 -3.08 -13.62 -8.42
CA THR A 253 -3.97 -13.48 -7.26
C THR A 253 -3.23 -13.93 -6.00
N VAL A 254 -3.05 -12.99 -5.07
CA VAL A 254 -2.40 -13.23 -3.79
C VAL A 254 -3.34 -12.90 -2.63
N GLN A 255 -3.11 -13.51 -1.47
CA GLN A 255 -3.79 -13.15 -0.23
C GLN A 255 -3.00 -12.03 0.46
N ALA A 256 -3.59 -10.85 0.59
CA ALA A 256 -2.95 -9.70 1.22
C ALA A 256 -3.73 -9.22 2.44
N PRO A 257 -3.08 -8.84 3.54
CA PRO A 257 -3.71 -8.32 4.75
C PRO A 257 -4.13 -6.86 4.55
N PRO A 258 -5.44 -6.55 4.54
CA PRO A 258 -5.92 -5.20 4.29
C PRO A 258 -5.95 -4.34 5.55
N VAL A 259 -5.68 -3.06 5.42
CA VAL A 259 -6.04 -2.04 6.40
C VAL A 259 -7.47 -1.59 6.09
N LEU A 260 -8.43 -2.11 6.87
CA LEU A 260 -9.85 -1.89 6.66
C LEU A 260 -10.37 -0.78 7.57
N TRP A 261 -10.79 0.31 6.96
CA TRP A 261 -11.46 1.41 7.63
C TRP A 261 -12.97 1.22 7.59
N ARG A 262 -13.60 1.26 8.77
CA ARG A 262 -15.04 1.13 8.92
C ARG A 262 -15.71 2.48 8.92
N THR A 263 -16.72 2.62 8.06
CA THR A 263 -17.56 3.80 7.94
C THR A 263 -19.00 3.47 8.33
N GLY A 264 -19.86 4.47 8.41
CA GLY A 264 -21.29 4.27 8.67
C GLY A 264 -21.68 4.37 10.15
N PRO A 265 -22.96 4.08 10.49
CA PRO A 265 -23.55 4.48 11.76
C PRO A 265 -22.99 3.81 13.00
N ARG A 266 -22.35 2.66 12.83
CA ARG A 266 -21.74 1.87 13.93
C ARG A 266 -20.24 2.11 14.08
N SER A 267 -19.64 2.91 13.19
CA SER A 267 -18.21 3.22 13.29
C SER A 267 -17.92 4.15 14.45
N HIS A 268 -16.76 3.93 15.08
CA HIS A 268 -16.18 4.87 16.05
C HIS A 268 -15.25 5.89 15.34
N GLU A 269 -14.87 5.61 14.10
CA GLU A 269 -13.98 6.39 13.24
C GLU A 269 -14.65 6.70 11.88
N PRO A 270 -15.80 7.40 11.85
CA PRO A 270 -16.55 7.60 10.60
C PRO A 270 -15.86 8.52 9.60
N HIS A 271 -14.86 9.28 10.02
CA HIS A 271 -14.15 10.27 9.23
C HIS A 271 -12.64 10.02 9.26
N LEU A 272 -11.96 10.37 8.17
CA LEU A 272 -10.54 10.09 7.93
C LEU A 272 -9.76 11.38 7.70
N LEU A 273 -8.59 11.47 8.33
CA LEU A 273 -7.56 12.45 8.02
C LEU A 273 -6.38 11.75 7.33
N VAL A 274 -5.99 12.27 6.19
CA VAL A 274 -4.83 11.80 5.42
C VAL A 274 -3.82 12.93 5.35
N LEU A 275 -2.63 12.71 5.87
CA LEU A 275 -1.54 13.67 5.76
C LEU A 275 -0.42 13.10 4.90
N GLY A 276 0.23 13.96 4.11
CA GLY A 276 1.37 13.56 3.31
C GLY A 276 1.90 14.69 2.45
N GLY A 277 3.22 14.71 2.29
CA GLY A 277 3.91 15.70 1.45
C GLY A 277 3.63 15.50 -0.06
N PRO A 278 4.10 16.40 -0.90
CA PRO A 278 3.98 16.27 -2.35
C PRO A 278 4.54 14.92 -2.84
N GLY A 279 3.79 14.22 -3.70
CA GLY A 279 4.20 12.93 -4.25
C GLY A 279 4.07 11.74 -3.30
N SER A 280 3.62 11.94 -2.05
CA SER A 280 3.46 10.85 -1.07
C SER A 280 2.31 9.89 -1.38
N GLY A 281 1.35 10.25 -2.25
CA GLY A 281 0.24 9.41 -2.66
C GLY A 281 -1.09 9.72 -1.97
N THR A 282 -1.26 10.87 -1.32
CA THR A 282 -2.53 11.32 -0.71
C THR A 282 -3.67 11.33 -1.73
N THR A 283 -3.49 11.99 -2.86
CA THR A 283 -4.47 12.03 -3.96
C THR A 283 -4.75 10.63 -4.53
N THR A 284 -3.74 9.74 -4.57
CA THR A 284 -3.91 8.33 -4.98
C THR A 284 -4.85 7.58 -4.01
N LEU A 285 -4.69 7.80 -2.70
CA LEU A 285 -5.58 7.23 -1.70
C LEU A 285 -7.01 7.76 -1.84
N LEU A 286 -7.18 9.07 -2.02
CA LEU A 286 -8.49 9.67 -2.21
C LEU A 286 -9.19 9.14 -3.48
N ARG A 287 -8.46 8.99 -4.60
CA ARG A 287 -9.02 8.36 -5.81
C ARG A 287 -9.44 6.91 -5.56
N SER A 288 -8.62 6.14 -4.85
CA SER A 288 -8.97 4.76 -4.47
C SER A 288 -10.25 4.71 -3.63
N LEU A 289 -10.39 5.62 -2.65
CA LEU A 289 -11.59 5.71 -1.81
C LEU A 289 -12.80 6.16 -2.61
N ALA A 290 -12.67 7.13 -3.52
CA ALA A 290 -13.75 7.58 -4.40
C ALA A 290 -14.29 6.42 -5.26
N LEU A 291 -13.41 5.63 -5.88
CA LEU A 291 -13.81 4.45 -6.65
C LEU A 291 -14.54 3.40 -5.82
N GLN A 292 -14.11 3.17 -4.59
CA GLN A 292 -14.77 2.25 -3.67
C GLN A 292 -16.13 2.79 -3.22
N ALA A 293 -16.20 4.09 -2.91
CA ALA A 293 -17.41 4.76 -2.46
C ALA A 293 -18.52 4.75 -3.53
N LEU A 294 -18.19 5.00 -4.80
CA LEU A 294 -19.13 5.03 -5.93
C LEU A 294 -19.89 3.72 -6.16
N ARG A 295 -19.37 2.60 -5.66
CA ARG A 295 -20.06 1.31 -5.77
C ARG A 295 -21.36 1.26 -4.96
N HIS A 296 -21.46 2.02 -3.87
CA HIS A 296 -22.55 1.91 -2.91
C HIS A 296 -23.07 3.26 -2.42
N GLY A 297 -22.44 4.36 -2.79
CA GLY A 297 -22.72 5.70 -2.30
C GLY A 297 -22.55 6.78 -3.37
N ASP A 298 -22.71 8.01 -2.94
CA ASP A 298 -22.46 9.20 -3.72
C ASP A 298 -21.21 9.90 -3.23
N VAL A 299 -20.50 10.59 -4.13
CA VAL A 299 -19.20 11.21 -3.85
C VAL A 299 -19.25 12.68 -4.25
N LEU A 300 -18.89 13.55 -3.31
CA LEU A 300 -18.54 14.95 -3.54
C LEU A 300 -17.03 15.12 -3.39
N ILE A 301 -16.38 15.72 -4.37
CA ILE A 301 -14.94 15.97 -4.36
C ILE A 301 -14.70 17.47 -4.42
N VAL A 302 -13.87 17.97 -3.49
CA VAL A 302 -13.41 19.36 -3.45
C VAL A 302 -11.88 19.34 -3.43
N GLU A 303 -11.27 19.97 -4.43
CA GLU A 303 -9.83 20.02 -4.63
C GLU A 303 -9.32 21.46 -4.47
N GLY A 304 -8.45 21.71 -3.50
CA GLY A 304 -7.79 23.01 -3.30
C GLY A 304 -6.47 23.17 -4.05
N GLY A 305 -6.01 22.11 -4.72
CA GLY A 305 -4.71 22.10 -5.39
C GLY A 305 -4.68 22.58 -6.83
N ASP A 306 -5.84 22.73 -7.47
CA ASP A 306 -6.02 23.09 -8.89
C ASP A 306 -5.17 22.24 -9.85
N THR A 307 -5.15 20.92 -9.61
CA THR A 307 -4.30 19.97 -10.36
C THR A 307 -5.06 19.10 -11.36
N ASP A 308 -6.37 19.25 -11.48
CA ASP A 308 -7.25 18.37 -12.27
C ASP A 308 -7.18 16.87 -11.88
N ALA A 309 -6.64 16.57 -10.73
CA ALA A 309 -6.36 15.19 -10.32
C ALA A 309 -7.61 14.30 -10.24
N TYR A 310 -8.80 14.88 -10.20
CA TYR A 310 -10.08 14.18 -10.11
C TYR A 310 -10.97 14.35 -11.34
N ALA A 311 -10.46 14.88 -12.44
CA ALA A 311 -11.21 15.13 -13.68
C ALA A 311 -11.91 13.86 -14.23
N CYS A 312 -11.35 12.68 -13.99
CA CYS A 312 -11.93 11.40 -14.43
C CYS A 312 -13.29 11.09 -13.79
N PHE A 313 -13.62 11.71 -12.66
CA PHE A 313 -14.89 11.54 -11.95
C PHE A 313 -16.00 12.47 -12.45
N THR A 314 -15.65 13.58 -13.10
CA THR A 314 -16.60 14.60 -13.56
C THR A 314 -17.68 14.01 -14.49
N GLY A 315 -18.96 14.28 -14.18
CA GLY A 315 -20.10 13.82 -14.96
C GLY A 315 -20.38 12.31 -14.88
N ARG A 316 -19.84 11.61 -13.89
CA ARG A 316 -20.11 10.19 -13.66
C ARG A 316 -21.31 10.01 -12.74
N PRO A 317 -22.15 8.98 -12.94
CA PRO A 317 -23.23 8.63 -12.03
C PRO A 317 -22.71 8.42 -10.60
N GLY A 318 -23.41 8.99 -9.61
CA GLY A 318 -23.00 8.94 -8.21
C GLY A 318 -21.96 10.00 -7.81
N VAL A 319 -21.43 10.76 -8.75
CA VAL A 319 -20.58 11.92 -8.45
C VAL A 319 -21.46 13.17 -8.40
N VAL A 320 -21.59 13.74 -7.20
CA VAL A 320 -22.39 14.96 -6.94
C VAL A 320 -21.75 16.16 -7.63
N ALA A 321 -20.47 16.38 -7.35
CA ALA A 321 -19.67 17.43 -7.98
C ALA A 321 -18.17 17.11 -7.83
N VAL A 322 -17.36 17.72 -8.70
CA VAL A 322 -15.90 17.82 -8.58
C VAL A 322 -15.55 19.29 -8.70
N GLU A 323 -15.24 19.93 -7.58
CA GLU A 323 -15.00 21.37 -7.48
C GLU A 323 -13.53 21.69 -7.23
N ARG A 324 -13.02 22.70 -7.94
CA ARG A 324 -11.61 23.09 -7.88
C ARG A 324 -11.38 24.54 -7.44
N GLY A 325 -12.36 25.39 -7.66
CA GLY A 325 -12.27 26.79 -7.29
C GLY A 325 -12.96 27.12 -5.98
N LEU A 326 -12.66 28.27 -5.38
CA LEU A 326 -13.23 28.71 -4.12
C LEU A 326 -14.77 28.83 -4.17
N ASP A 327 -15.34 29.34 -5.25
CA ASP A 327 -16.80 29.49 -5.39
C ASP A 327 -17.53 28.15 -5.39
N GLY A 328 -17.04 27.19 -6.19
CA GLY A 328 -17.58 25.84 -6.24
C GLY A 328 -17.40 25.10 -4.91
N ALA A 329 -16.22 25.25 -4.29
CA ALA A 329 -15.94 24.65 -2.98
C ALA A 329 -16.88 25.18 -1.90
N LEU A 330 -17.09 26.50 -1.81
CA LEU A 330 -18.02 27.09 -0.85
C LEU A 330 -19.46 26.61 -1.08
N ALA A 331 -19.94 26.66 -2.32
CA ALA A 331 -21.30 26.24 -2.65
C ALA A 331 -21.52 24.75 -2.37
N SER A 332 -20.58 23.89 -2.73
CA SER A 332 -20.68 22.44 -2.55
C SER A 332 -20.56 22.02 -1.11
N LEU A 333 -19.67 22.63 -0.32
CA LEU A 333 -19.53 22.31 1.10
C LEU A 333 -20.68 22.87 1.93
N ASP A 334 -21.25 24.04 1.58
CA ASP A 334 -22.48 24.54 2.17
C ASP A 334 -23.67 23.62 1.85
N TRP A 335 -23.79 23.15 0.60
CA TRP A 335 -24.76 22.12 0.26
C TRP A 335 -24.58 20.85 1.09
N ALA A 336 -23.35 20.37 1.24
CA ALA A 336 -23.03 19.16 2.01
C ALA A 336 -23.40 19.30 3.50
N ALA A 337 -23.21 20.49 4.08
CA ALA A 337 -23.65 20.79 5.44
C ALA A 337 -25.19 20.69 5.58
N ARG A 338 -25.93 21.36 4.68
CA ARG A 338 -27.42 21.30 4.65
C ARG A 338 -27.94 19.89 4.37
N GLU A 339 -27.31 19.17 3.45
CA GLU A 339 -27.69 17.78 3.14
C GLU A 339 -27.46 16.86 4.33
N THR A 340 -26.37 17.08 5.09
CA THR A 340 -26.13 16.33 6.33
C THR A 340 -27.23 16.58 7.37
N GLU A 341 -27.66 17.84 7.55
CA GLU A 341 -28.75 18.19 8.44
C GLU A 341 -30.09 17.57 7.98
N ARG A 342 -30.41 17.67 6.70
CA ARG A 342 -31.60 17.04 6.12
C ARG A 342 -31.65 15.54 6.39
N ARG A 343 -30.54 14.83 6.07
CA ARG A 343 -30.39 13.39 6.31
C ARG A 343 -30.55 13.03 7.78
N LEU A 344 -29.98 13.84 8.68
CA LEU A 344 -30.11 13.64 10.13
C LEU A 344 -31.55 13.75 10.60
N ILE A 345 -32.30 14.75 10.11
CA ILE A 345 -33.71 14.95 10.41
C ILE A 345 -34.53 13.75 9.93
N GLU A 346 -34.34 13.33 8.68
CA GLU A 346 -35.06 12.18 8.11
C GLU A 346 -34.71 10.86 8.84
N ALA A 347 -33.46 10.66 9.19
CA ALA A 347 -33.03 9.50 9.98
C ALA A 347 -33.72 9.47 11.37
N ASN A 348 -33.82 10.63 12.02
CA ASN A 348 -34.52 10.74 13.30
C ASN A 348 -36.04 10.53 13.18
N ARG A 349 -36.68 11.08 12.14
CA ARG A 349 -38.11 10.85 11.86
C ARG A 349 -38.40 9.37 11.61
N ALA A 350 -37.60 8.71 10.76
CA ALA A 350 -37.76 7.29 10.49
C ALA A 350 -37.61 6.46 11.78
N ARG A 351 -36.65 6.78 12.63
CA ARG A 351 -36.46 6.10 13.91
C ARG A 351 -37.62 6.30 14.86
N GLN A 352 -38.17 7.52 14.97
CA GLN A 352 -39.34 7.82 15.81
C GLN A 352 -40.59 7.10 15.33
N ALA A 353 -40.74 6.97 14.00
CA ALA A 353 -41.88 6.28 13.37
C ALA A 353 -41.69 4.74 13.34
N GLY A 354 -40.58 4.19 13.77
CA GLY A 354 -40.24 2.77 13.60
C GLY A 354 -40.17 2.32 12.13
N ALA A 355 -39.95 3.28 11.20
CA ALA A 355 -39.89 3.06 9.78
C ALA A 355 -38.43 2.85 9.29
N PRO A 356 -38.25 2.17 8.14
CA PRO A 356 -36.92 2.09 7.52
C PRO A 356 -36.47 3.48 7.06
N LEU A 357 -35.13 3.66 7.01
CA LEU A 357 -34.55 4.88 6.45
C LEU A 357 -34.98 5.07 4.98
N PRO A 358 -35.30 6.30 4.54
CA PRO A 358 -35.50 6.61 3.12
C PRO A 358 -34.30 6.16 2.29
N GLU A 359 -34.52 5.80 1.04
CA GLU A 359 -33.49 5.20 0.18
C GLU A 359 -32.31 6.16 -0.07
N ASP A 360 -32.59 7.43 -0.28
CA ASP A 360 -31.62 8.50 -0.47
C ASP A 360 -30.76 8.75 0.78
N VAL A 361 -31.35 8.60 1.99
CA VAL A 361 -30.60 8.68 3.25
C VAL A 361 -29.77 7.41 3.51
N ARG A 362 -30.28 6.26 3.11
CA ARG A 362 -29.59 4.97 3.27
C ARG A 362 -28.35 4.86 2.38
N ARG A 363 -28.37 5.50 1.20
CA ARG A 363 -27.22 5.59 0.31
C ARG A 363 -26.18 6.53 0.90
N PRO A 364 -24.94 6.07 1.25
CA PRO A 364 -23.94 6.90 1.90
C PRO A 364 -23.48 8.07 1.00
N LEU A 365 -23.20 9.21 1.63
CA LEU A 365 -22.54 10.35 0.96
C LEU A 365 -21.08 10.45 1.45
N TRP A 366 -20.15 10.50 0.51
CA TRP A 366 -18.74 10.69 0.77
C TRP A 366 -18.32 12.09 0.35
N ILE A 367 -17.71 12.83 1.26
CA ILE A 367 -17.16 14.17 1.04
C ILE A 367 -15.65 14.04 1.11
N LEU A 368 -14.98 14.15 -0.04
CA LEU A 368 -13.52 14.09 -0.17
C LEU A 368 -13.00 15.50 -0.37
N VAL A 369 -12.15 15.97 0.53
CA VAL A 369 -11.57 17.32 0.48
C VAL A 369 -10.07 17.19 0.44
N ASP A 370 -9.49 17.49 -0.72
CA ASP A 370 -8.05 17.45 -0.94
C ASP A 370 -7.48 18.86 -0.84
N ARG A 371 -6.54 19.09 0.07
CA ARG A 371 -5.84 20.35 0.32
C ARG A 371 -6.75 21.55 0.65
N PRO A 372 -7.64 21.44 1.65
CA PRO A 372 -8.53 22.54 2.05
C PRO A 372 -7.77 23.78 2.57
N GLY A 373 -6.52 23.64 3.01
CA GLY A 373 -5.67 24.74 3.42
C GLY A 373 -5.51 25.78 2.32
N ALA A 374 -5.23 25.34 1.08
CA ALA A 374 -5.08 26.23 -0.06
C ALA A 374 -6.36 27.03 -0.38
N LEU A 375 -7.54 26.42 -0.22
CA LEU A 375 -8.83 27.12 -0.36
C LEU A 375 -9.04 28.13 0.76
N GLY A 376 -8.65 27.81 1.99
CA GLY A 376 -8.70 28.73 3.12
C GLY A 376 -7.81 29.95 2.94
N ASP A 377 -6.60 29.77 2.40
CA ASP A 377 -5.68 30.86 2.08
C ASP A 377 -6.24 31.76 1.00
N THR A 378 -6.84 31.19 -0.06
CA THR A 378 -7.54 31.95 -1.10
C THR A 378 -8.73 32.72 -0.53
N ALA A 379 -9.55 32.07 0.30
CA ALA A 379 -10.69 32.71 0.96
C ALA A 379 -10.26 33.89 1.84
N ALA A 380 -9.19 33.73 2.61
CA ALA A 380 -8.63 34.80 3.43
C ALA A 380 -8.12 36.00 2.61
N ALA A 381 -7.45 35.71 1.48
CA ALA A 381 -6.99 36.75 0.55
C ALA A 381 -8.16 37.54 -0.06
N ASP A 382 -9.29 36.87 -0.34
CA ASP A 382 -10.50 37.46 -0.94
C ASP A 382 -11.47 38.04 0.12
N GLY A 383 -11.15 37.97 1.41
CA GLY A 383 -12.02 38.40 2.52
C GLY A 383 -13.31 37.61 2.63
N ARG A 384 -13.30 36.33 2.23
CA ARG A 384 -14.46 35.44 2.21
C ARG A 384 -14.43 34.44 3.38
N THR A 385 -15.56 33.77 3.59
CA THR A 385 -15.68 32.71 4.59
C THR A 385 -14.77 31.53 4.21
N ASP A 386 -14.09 30.98 5.20
CA ASP A 386 -13.26 29.78 5.03
C ASP A 386 -14.14 28.57 4.71
N PRO A 387 -13.92 27.87 3.58
CA PRO A 387 -14.68 26.67 3.20
C PRO A 387 -14.66 25.57 4.26
N ARG A 388 -13.62 25.50 5.10
CA ARG A 388 -13.47 24.50 6.18
C ARG A 388 -14.54 24.63 7.25
N GLU A 389 -15.13 25.82 7.44
CA GLU A 389 -16.21 26.02 8.40
C GLU A 389 -17.45 25.17 8.09
N HIS A 390 -17.73 24.92 6.80
CA HIS A 390 -18.84 24.09 6.37
C HIS A 390 -18.64 22.58 6.67
N LEU A 391 -17.39 22.16 6.99
CA LEU A 391 -17.13 20.78 7.39
C LEU A 391 -17.57 20.44 8.81
N ARG A 392 -17.87 21.46 9.66
CA ARG A 392 -18.24 21.23 11.07
C ARG A 392 -19.49 20.36 11.22
N VAL A 393 -20.50 20.58 10.40
CA VAL A 393 -21.76 19.83 10.46
C VAL A 393 -21.57 18.39 9.97
N PRO A 394 -20.99 18.14 8.79
CA PRO A 394 -20.68 16.79 8.32
C PRO A 394 -19.79 16.00 9.28
N LEU A 395 -18.75 16.60 9.82
CA LEU A 395 -17.84 15.96 10.77
C LEU A 395 -18.52 15.58 12.08
N ARG A 396 -19.36 16.47 12.62
CA ARG A 396 -20.04 16.25 13.91
C ARG A 396 -21.18 15.26 13.82
N HIS A 397 -21.97 15.32 12.75
CA HIS A 397 -23.25 14.61 12.62
C HIS A 397 -23.24 13.54 11.54
N GLY A 398 -22.22 13.48 10.70
CA GLY A 398 -22.16 12.64 9.50
C GLY A 398 -22.38 11.16 9.79
N ARG A 399 -21.84 10.62 10.88
CA ARG A 399 -22.05 9.23 11.28
C ARG A 399 -23.55 8.85 11.33
N ALA A 400 -24.38 9.70 11.93
CA ALA A 400 -25.82 9.45 12.05
C ALA A 400 -26.58 9.72 10.75
N ALA A 401 -26.05 10.60 9.90
CA ALA A 401 -26.60 11.01 8.62
C ALA A 401 -26.11 10.16 7.42
N GLN A 402 -25.31 9.11 7.66
CA GLN A 402 -24.66 8.31 6.61
C GLN A 402 -23.73 9.18 5.72
N VAL A 403 -23.03 10.14 6.30
CA VAL A 403 -22.08 11.02 5.63
C VAL A 403 -20.68 10.74 6.18
N THR A 404 -19.76 10.45 5.27
CA THR A 404 -18.34 10.19 5.58
C THR A 404 -17.50 11.33 5.01
N VAL A 405 -16.62 11.91 5.84
CA VAL A 405 -15.70 12.97 5.43
C VAL A 405 -14.28 12.43 5.41
N VAL A 406 -13.58 12.69 4.32
CA VAL A 406 -12.13 12.43 4.16
C VAL A 406 -11.46 13.76 3.89
N VAL A 407 -10.51 14.14 4.73
CA VAL A 407 -9.70 15.34 4.55
C VAL A 407 -8.27 14.93 4.28
N ALA A 408 -7.70 15.38 3.17
CA ALA A 408 -6.29 15.19 2.85
C ALA A 408 -5.57 16.54 2.87
N GLU A 409 -4.38 16.59 3.51
CA GLU A 409 -3.60 17.81 3.61
C GLU A 409 -2.09 17.52 3.71
N GLN A 410 -1.30 18.53 3.52
CA GLN A 410 0.14 18.48 3.79
C GLN A 410 0.41 18.60 5.30
N PRO A 411 1.42 17.90 5.85
CA PRO A 411 1.71 17.92 7.28
C PRO A 411 1.94 19.32 7.85
N GLU A 412 2.54 20.21 7.06
CA GLU A 412 2.86 21.57 7.43
C GLU A 412 1.60 22.43 7.61
N ALA A 413 0.56 22.17 6.84
CA ALA A 413 -0.73 22.87 6.90
C ALA A 413 -1.73 22.20 7.84
N ALA A 414 -1.40 21.02 8.39
CA ALA A 414 -2.33 20.24 9.22
C ALA A 414 -2.84 21.03 10.43
N ALA A 415 -2.00 21.83 11.09
CA ALA A 415 -2.40 22.63 12.25
C ALA A 415 -3.51 23.66 11.94
N ALA A 416 -3.58 24.11 10.68
CA ALA A 416 -4.58 25.07 10.22
C ALA A 416 -5.94 24.45 9.84
N LEU A 417 -6.10 23.12 9.89
CA LEU A 417 -7.34 22.43 9.53
C LEU A 417 -8.51 22.71 10.49
N GLY A 418 -8.23 23.25 11.66
CA GLY A 418 -9.24 23.59 12.65
C GLY A 418 -9.62 22.44 13.59
N GLU A 419 -10.20 22.81 14.74
CA GLU A 419 -10.52 21.87 15.83
C GLU A 419 -11.52 20.78 15.39
N ALA A 420 -12.49 21.10 14.54
CA ALA A 420 -13.52 20.15 14.09
C ALA A 420 -12.90 18.96 13.34
N VAL A 421 -11.93 19.21 12.45
CA VAL A 421 -11.23 18.16 11.73
C VAL A 421 -10.45 17.28 12.71
N HIS A 422 -9.62 17.87 13.57
CA HIS A 422 -8.78 17.12 14.51
C HIS A 422 -9.59 16.29 15.51
N THR A 423 -10.72 16.80 15.97
CA THR A 423 -11.57 16.13 16.97
C THR A 423 -12.34 14.95 16.37
N HIS A 424 -12.82 15.09 15.14
CA HIS A 424 -13.74 14.10 14.55
C HIS A 424 -13.09 13.10 13.60
N THR A 425 -11.84 13.34 13.16
CA THR A 425 -11.08 12.38 12.32
C THR A 425 -10.20 11.49 13.18
N ARG A 426 -10.78 10.41 13.71
CA ARG A 426 -10.05 9.43 14.54
C ARG A 426 -9.34 8.36 13.71
N ALA A 427 -9.77 8.10 12.49
CA ALA A 427 -8.99 7.38 11.52
C ALA A 427 -7.95 8.33 10.91
N ARG A 428 -6.68 7.96 10.93
CA ARG A 428 -5.59 8.81 10.45
C ARG A 428 -4.59 8.02 9.63
N VAL A 429 -4.10 8.63 8.57
CA VAL A 429 -3.07 8.09 7.68
C VAL A 429 -2.00 9.16 7.47
N LEU A 430 -0.74 8.77 7.58
CA LEU A 430 0.41 9.60 7.24
C LEU A 430 1.21 8.89 6.14
N LEU A 431 1.29 9.50 4.96
CA LEU A 431 1.97 8.96 3.79
C LEU A 431 3.27 9.70 3.50
N GLY A 432 4.23 8.96 2.95
CA GLY A 432 5.55 9.47 2.60
C GLY A 432 6.58 9.29 3.70
N PRO A 433 7.80 9.80 3.47
CA PRO A 433 8.86 9.75 4.47
C PRO A 433 8.46 10.57 5.70
N ALA A 434 8.57 9.96 6.87
CA ALA A 434 8.25 10.60 8.14
C ALA A 434 9.20 10.09 9.24
N THR A 435 9.48 10.91 10.24
CA THR A 435 10.19 10.47 11.45
C THR A 435 9.22 9.79 12.42
N GLY A 436 9.75 8.99 13.36
CA GLY A 436 8.94 8.40 14.43
C GLY A 436 8.17 9.45 15.23
N GLU A 437 8.78 10.61 15.49
CA GLU A 437 8.15 11.76 16.17
C GLU A 437 6.98 12.34 15.36
N GLN A 438 7.15 12.49 14.03
CA GLN A 438 6.07 12.95 13.16
C GLN A 438 4.91 11.97 13.12
N VAL A 439 5.22 10.65 13.05
CA VAL A 439 4.20 9.61 13.13
C VAL A 439 3.46 9.69 14.46
N ALA A 440 4.18 9.80 15.58
CA ALA A 440 3.57 9.92 16.90
C ALA A 440 2.70 11.18 17.05
N ALA A 441 3.15 12.32 16.52
CA ALA A 441 2.41 13.58 16.57
C ALA A 441 1.07 13.48 15.78
N VAL A 442 1.07 12.81 14.63
CA VAL A 442 -0.12 12.68 13.79
C VAL A 442 -1.03 11.55 14.26
N LEU A 443 -0.46 10.38 14.54
CA LEU A 443 -1.23 9.16 14.85
C LEU A 443 -1.47 8.96 16.36
N GLY A 444 -0.79 9.77 17.21
CA GLY A 444 -0.90 9.71 18.66
C GLY A 444 -0.07 8.60 19.32
N GLU A 445 0.70 7.84 18.54
CA GLU A 445 1.59 6.77 19.01
C GLU A 445 2.74 6.60 18.04
N ALA A 446 3.94 6.30 18.55
CA ALA A 446 5.08 5.99 17.70
C ALA A 446 4.86 4.69 16.93
N PRO A 447 5.38 4.57 15.70
CA PRO A 447 5.25 3.33 14.96
C PRO A 447 6.09 2.23 15.62
N PRO A 448 5.64 0.96 15.57
CA PRO A 448 6.43 -0.17 16.10
C PRO A 448 7.60 -0.54 15.19
N THR A 449 7.88 0.29 14.20
CA THR A 449 8.92 0.08 13.17
C THR A 449 9.69 1.38 12.95
N THR A 450 10.90 1.28 12.39
CA THR A 450 11.67 2.47 12.00
C THR A 450 11.25 2.91 10.60
N PRO A 451 10.68 4.11 10.44
CA PRO A 451 10.36 4.63 9.11
C PRO A 451 11.63 4.77 8.25
N PRO A 452 11.67 4.23 7.02
CA PRO A 452 12.79 4.44 6.12
C PRO A 452 12.81 5.88 5.60
N ALA A 453 14.01 6.38 5.28
CA ALA A 453 14.18 7.73 4.75
C ALA A 453 13.66 7.89 3.31
N ASP A 454 13.61 6.79 2.56
CA ASP A 454 13.12 6.74 1.19
C ASP A 454 12.02 5.69 1.09
N VAL A 455 10.85 6.12 0.69
CA VAL A 455 9.66 5.28 0.57
C VAL A 455 8.96 5.50 -0.77
N PRO A 456 8.43 4.44 -1.38
CA PRO A 456 7.65 4.59 -2.61
C PRO A 456 6.35 5.37 -2.33
N PRO A 457 5.79 6.05 -3.34
CA PRO A 457 4.47 6.69 -3.22
C PRO A 457 3.41 5.72 -2.67
N GLY A 458 2.55 6.22 -1.79
CA GLY A 458 1.52 5.45 -1.11
C GLY A 458 1.99 4.61 0.08
N ARG A 459 3.28 4.67 0.43
CA ARG A 459 3.82 4.05 1.65
C ARG A 459 3.71 5.00 2.82
N GLY A 460 3.35 4.48 3.99
CA GLY A 460 3.29 5.25 5.23
C GLY A 460 2.71 4.44 6.38
N TYR A 461 2.00 5.11 7.26
CA TYR A 461 1.42 4.55 8.47
C TYR A 461 -0.05 4.93 8.59
N ALA A 462 -0.85 4.05 9.14
CA ALA A 462 -2.27 4.27 9.44
C ALA A 462 -2.58 3.87 10.87
N ARG A 463 -3.49 4.61 11.51
CA ARG A 463 -4.11 4.26 12.78
C ARG A 463 -5.60 4.46 12.71
N LEU A 464 -6.37 3.46 13.10
CA LEU A 464 -7.83 3.48 13.10
C LEU A 464 -8.33 3.55 14.55
N GLY A 465 -8.71 4.73 14.98
CA GLY A 465 -9.19 4.99 16.34
C GLY A 465 -8.15 4.70 17.42
N ALA A 466 -8.45 3.77 18.31
CA ALA A 466 -7.57 3.30 19.38
C ALA A 466 -6.75 2.06 18.97
N GLY A 467 -6.83 1.62 17.71
CA GLY A 467 -6.06 0.49 17.21
C GLY A 467 -4.54 0.78 17.14
N PRO A 468 -3.73 -0.23 16.83
CA PRO A 468 -2.30 -0.09 16.69
C PRO A 468 -1.94 0.75 15.45
N VAL A 469 -0.74 1.32 15.46
CA VAL A 469 -0.15 1.93 14.26
C VAL A 469 0.32 0.82 13.32
N LEU A 470 -0.19 0.82 12.09
CA LEU A 470 0.12 -0.15 11.06
C LEU A 470 0.92 0.51 9.94
N ARG A 471 1.93 -0.17 9.40
CA ARG A 471 2.49 0.21 8.10
C ARG A 471 1.41 0.03 7.05
N VAL A 472 1.39 0.89 6.04
CA VAL A 472 0.42 0.79 4.95
C VAL A 472 1.07 1.07 3.60
N GLN A 473 0.67 0.31 2.59
CA GLN A 473 0.88 0.61 1.18
C GLN A 473 -0.47 0.76 0.50
N VAL A 474 -0.74 1.96 0.03
CA VAL A 474 -1.96 2.32 -0.71
C VAL A 474 -1.95 1.63 -2.08
N PRO A 475 -3.09 1.11 -2.57
CA PRO A 475 -3.19 0.58 -3.92
C PRO A 475 -2.85 1.64 -4.98
N ALA A 476 -2.05 1.27 -5.97
CA ALA A 476 -1.66 2.18 -7.03
C ALA A 476 -2.90 2.57 -7.87
N THR A 477 -3.40 3.79 -7.68
CA THR A 477 -4.57 4.36 -8.36
C THR A 477 -4.15 5.65 -9.08
N PRO A 478 -3.43 5.55 -10.21
CA PRO A 478 -2.93 6.72 -10.92
C PRO A 478 -4.07 7.56 -11.50
N ASP A 479 -3.75 8.78 -11.91
CA ASP A 479 -4.63 9.53 -12.79
C ASP A 479 -4.72 8.78 -14.14
N PRO A 480 -5.92 8.42 -14.61
CA PRO A 480 -6.04 7.72 -15.88
C PRO A 480 -5.68 8.59 -17.09
N PHE A 481 -5.61 9.91 -16.92
CA PHE A 481 -5.20 10.87 -17.94
C PHE A 481 -3.70 11.22 -17.91
N ASP A 482 -2.99 10.82 -16.86
CA ASP A 482 -1.54 10.98 -16.78
C ASP A 482 -0.83 9.94 -17.68
N GLU A 483 -0.32 10.40 -18.83
CA GLU A 483 0.38 9.54 -19.80
C GLU A 483 1.68 8.93 -19.28
N THR A 484 2.25 9.48 -18.21
CA THR A 484 3.48 8.95 -17.60
C THR A 484 3.22 7.66 -16.82
N ALA A 485 1.99 7.44 -16.36
CA ALA A 485 1.59 6.23 -15.65
C ALA A 485 1.40 5.03 -16.63
N PRO A 486 1.72 3.79 -16.21
CA PRO A 486 1.55 2.61 -17.04
C PRO A 486 0.12 2.46 -17.56
N ARG A 487 -0.03 2.23 -18.88
CA ARG A 487 -1.33 2.13 -19.56
C ARG A 487 -2.28 1.15 -18.90
N GLU A 488 -1.77 0.02 -18.45
CA GLU A 488 -2.56 -1.03 -17.79
C GLU A 488 -3.18 -0.52 -16.49
N ARG A 489 -2.40 0.19 -15.66
CA ARG A 489 -2.88 0.77 -14.39
C ARG A 489 -3.89 1.89 -14.63
N ARG A 490 -3.70 2.71 -15.67
CA ARG A 490 -4.66 3.76 -16.08
C ARG A 490 -5.99 3.15 -16.50
N ARG A 491 -5.93 2.09 -17.30
CA ARG A 491 -7.13 1.38 -17.75
C ARG A 491 -7.89 0.75 -16.59
N ALA A 492 -7.20 0.13 -15.63
CA ALA A 492 -7.84 -0.43 -14.44
C ALA A 492 -8.67 0.61 -13.67
N VAL A 493 -8.20 1.86 -13.59
CA VAL A 493 -8.98 2.97 -12.98
C VAL A 493 -10.22 3.29 -13.82
N LEU A 494 -10.08 3.39 -15.16
CA LEU A 494 -11.21 3.68 -16.05
C LEU A 494 -12.28 2.58 -16.03
N ASP A 495 -11.87 1.33 -15.94
CA ASP A 495 -12.76 0.16 -15.91
C ASP A 495 -13.59 0.09 -14.59
N LEU A 496 -13.13 0.74 -13.52
CA LEU A 496 -13.84 0.85 -12.24
C LEU A 496 -14.81 2.02 -12.16
N LEU A 497 -14.65 3.03 -13.03
CA LEU A 497 -15.53 4.20 -13.04
C LEU A 497 -16.91 3.84 -13.62
N PRO A 498 -18.01 4.31 -13.02
CA PRO A 498 -19.32 4.19 -13.62
C PRO A 498 -19.34 4.74 -15.05
N PRO A 499 -20.02 4.11 -16.02
CA PRO A 499 -20.08 4.62 -17.38
C PRO A 499 -20.71 6.03 -17.36
N ARG A 500 -20.20 6.93 -18.19
CA ARG A 500 -20.86 8.23 -18.38
C ARG A 500 -22.22 7.97 -19.00
N PRO A 501 -23.29 8.69 -18.56
CA PRO A 501 -24.54 8.65 -19.28
C PRO A 501 -24.25 9.10 -20.72
N ASP A 502 -24.77 8.31 -21.69
CA ASP A 502 -24.67 8.71 -23.09
C ASP A 502 -25.20 10.14 -23.18
N THR A 503 -24.37 11.07 -23.62
CA THR A 503 -24.86 12.38 -24.02
C THR A 503 -25.88 12.08 -25.09
N VAL A 504 -27.16 12.32 -24.84
CA VAL A 504 -28.19 12.29 -25.88
C VAL A 504 -27.62 13.17 -26.97
N GLU A 505 -27.22 12.53 -28.06
CA GLU A 505 -26.74 13.22 -29.25
C GLU A 505 -27.77 14.28 -29.53
N ALA A 506 -27.38 15.56 -29.40
CA ALA A 506 -28.29 16.65 -29.68
C ALA A 506 -28.87 16.35 -31.05
N LEU A 507 -30.19 16.10 -31.13
CA LEU A 507 -30.89 15.89 -32.39
C LEU A 507 -30.31 16.93 -33.35
N PRO A 508 -29.84 16.51 -34.53
CA PRO A 508 -29.36 17.48 -35.51
C PRO A 508 -30.51 18.48 -35.67
N ALA A 509 -30.17 19.78 -35.45
CA ALA A 509 -31.15 20.84 -35.70
C ALA A 509 -31.65 20.61 -37.10
N GLU A 510 -32.97 20.29 -37.20
CA GLU A 510 -33.62 20.24 -38.50
C GLU A 510 -33.31 21.56 -39.21
N THR A 511 -32.44 21.52 -40.18
CA THR A 511 -32.27 22.58 -41.15
C THR A 511 -33.53 22.65 -41.99
N GLY A 512 -34.63 23.14 -41.35
CA GLY A 512 -35.83 23.58 -42.00
C GLY A 512 -35.49 24.88 -42.71
N ASP A 513 -35.06 24.76 -43.95
CA ASP A 513 -35.01 25.82 -44.92
C ASP A 513 -36.46 26.14 -45.33
N THR A 514 -37.16 26.91 -44.49
CA THR A 514 -38.42 27.53 -44.80
C THR A 514 -38.29 29.00 -44.39
N ALA A 515 -37.93 29.81 -45.34
CA ALA A 515 -38.01 31.27 -45.24
C ALA A 515 -39.44 31.67 -44.84
N PRO A 516 -39.64 32.51 -43.82
CA PRO A 516 -40.95 33.00 -43.47
C PRO A 516 -41.52 33.87 -44.63
N PRO A 517 -42.80 33.74 -45.00
CA PRO A 517 -43.44 34.58 -46.00
C PRO A 517 -43.44 36.04 -45.53
N ALA A 518 -43.13 36.96 -46.44
CA ALA A 518 -43.16 38.40 -46.21
C ALA A 518 -44.49 38.87 -45.63
N PRO A 519 -44.53 39.78 -44.65
CA PRO A 519 -45.80 40.30 -44.09
C PRO A 519 -46.52 41.12 -45.13
N ALA A 520 -47.81 40.77 -45.34
CA ALA A 520 -48.74 41.55 -46.17
C ALA A 520 -48.95 42.95 -45.60
N ALA A 521 -48.92 43.95 -46.51
CA ALA A 521 -49.14 45.38 -46.18
C ALA A 521 -50.48 45.59 -45.47
N ALA A 522 -50.45 46.23 -44.30
CA ALA A 522 -51.65 46.68 -43.59
C ALA A 522 -52.26 47.91 -44.27
N PRO A 523 -53.60 48.00 -44.30
CA PRO A 523 -54.30 49.14 -44.87
C PRO A 523 -54.19 50.38 -43.98
N ALA A 524 -54.06 51.54 -44.60
CA ALA A 524 -53.96 52.86 -43.98
C ALA A 524 -55.15 53.19 -43.10
N ALA A 525 -54.95 53.65 -41.88
CA ALA A 525 -55.93 54.19 -40.98
C ALA A 525 -56.20 55.68 -41.25
N PRO A 526 -57.41 56.20 -41.12
CA PRO A 526 -57.69 57.55 -41.41
C PRO A 526 -57.27 58.55 -40.32
N ASP A 527 -56.93 59.75 -40.75
CA ASP A 527 -56.66 60.94 -39.96
C ASP A 527 -57.65 61.21 -38.85
N ARG A 528 -57.20 61.43 -37.63
CA ARG A 528 -57.94 62.09 -36.58
C ARG A 528 -57.22 63.30 -36.08
N GLN A 529 -57.90 64.45 -36.37
CA GLN A 529 -57.54 65.79 -35.97
C GLN A 529 -57.30 65.93 -34.48
N VAL A 530 -56.23 66.67 -34.21
CA VAL A 530 -55.88 67.16 -32.87
C VAL A 530 -56.85 68.28 -32.51
N SER A 531 -57.51 68.15 -31.36
CA SER A 531 -58.18 69.28 -30.72
C SER A 531 -57.47 69.60 -29.42
N ALA A 532 -56.85 70.75 -29.35
CA ALA A 532 -56.22 71.35 -28.21
C ALA A 532 -57.30 71.86 -27.22
N VAL A 533 -57.09 71.61 -25.93
CA VAL A 533 -57.84 72.31 -24.83
C VAL A 533 -56.79 72.71 -23.77
N PRO A 534 -56.94 73.99 -23.25
CA PRO A 534 -55.84 74.72 -22.59
C PRO A 534 -55.77 74.41 -21.11
N ALA A 535 -54.57 74.74 -20.52
CA ALA A 535 -54.28 74.75 -19.10
C ALA A 535 -55.17 75.77 -18.33
N GLU A 536 -55.59 75.39 -17.14
CA GLU A 536 -55.76 76.28 -15.99
C GLU A 536 -55.85 75.45 -14.71
N GLY A 537 -55.18 75.91 -13.64
CA GLY A 537 -55.42 75.62 -12.24
C GLY A 537 -54.27 75.00 -11.53
#